data_ab08857312c5ed8c089198024c055a21
#
_entry.id   ab08857312c5ed8c089198024c055a21
#
_cell.length_a   1.000
_cell.length_b   1.000
_cell.length_c   1.000
_cell.angle_alpha   90.00
_cell.angle_beta   90.00
_cell.angle_gamma   90.00
#
_symmetry.space_group_name_H-M   'P 1'
#
loop_
_entity.id
_entity.type
_entity.pdbx_description
1 polymer ?
#
loop_
_entity_poly.entity_id
_entity_poly.type
_entity_poly.pdbx_seq_one_letter_code
_entity_poly.pdbx_strand_id
1 'polypeptide(L)'
;CLEGIRVDYNRIYRGEWPTFFKSKAFLSSAAAAFVISFWRLRKKKSVICFGIAWFFLVLSPILTTLLTAMPQPVRSQFTFPAVFSFAVFFLYSEIRTFCFKDNWKQVRRLTGAVVLVLGIVIGWKQSVTVGQLWETAHEVSLGDRALAQRIYDRICIAADMEHMEDCRVVFVGSRAAEVPKNVVRGDVIGYSFFQWDASSPSALNY
;
A
#
# COMPACT_ATOMS: atom_id res chain seq x y z
N CYS A 1 -5.02 -14.33 14.66
CA CYS A 1 -3.95 -14.67 13.69
C CYS A 1 -4.52 -15.01 12.29
N LEU A 2 -5.38 -16.01 12.15
CA LEU A 2 -5.91 -16.43 10.83
C LEU A 2 -6.65 -15.32 10.08
N GLU A 3 -7.41 -14.50 10.77
CA GLU A 3 -8.13 -13.37 10.19
C GLU A 3 -7.17 -12.29 9.68
N GLY A 4 -6.12 -11.97 10.44
CA GLY A 4 -5.08 -11.04 10.02
C GLY A 4 -4.36 -11.52 8.75
N ILE A 5 -4.02 -12.80 8.69
CA ILE A 5 -3.41 -13.42 7.51
C ILE A 5 -4.37 -13.34 6.30
N ARG A 6 -5.67 -13.60 6.51
CA ARG A 6 -6.68 -13.51 5.46
C ARG A 6 -6.80 -12.09 4.91
N VAL A 7 -6.80 -11.08 5.79
CA VAL A 7 -6.85 -9.66 5.40
C VAL A 7 -5.64 -9.29 4.57
N ASP A 8 -4.43 -9.61 5.03
CA ASP A 8 -3.20 -9.28 4.30
C ASP A 8 -3.05 -10.09 3.02
N TYR A 9 -3.48 -11.35 3.01
CA TYR A 9 -3.56 -12.14 1.78
C TYR A 9 -4.45 -11.48 0.72
N ASN A 10 -5.65 -11.02 1.10
CA ASN A 10 -6.56 -10.36 0.18
C ASN A 10 -5.97 -9.03 -0.32
N ARG A 11 -5.37 -8.25 0.56
CA ARG A 11 -4.70 -6.99 0.20
C ARG A 11 -3.60 -7.22 -0.84
N ILE A 12 -2.71 -8.17 -0.59
CA ILE A 12 -1.50 -8.39 -1.39
C ILE A 12 -1.81 -9.20 -2.65
N TYR A 13 -2.45 -10.36 -2.51
CA TYR A 13 -2.60 -11.32 -3.61
C TYR A 13 -3.85 -11.14 -4.45
N ARG A 14 -4.94 -10.62 -3.86
CA ARG A 14 -6.16 -10.27 -4.59
C ARG A 14 -6.16 -8.85 -5.13
N GLY A 15 -5.14 -8.05 -4.77
CA GLY A 15 -5.01 -6.68 -5.24
C GLY A 15 -5.99 -5.72 -4.58
N GLU A 16 -6.37 -5.98 -3.33
CA GLU A 16 -7.24 -5.10 -2.52
C GLU A 16 -6.43 -4.10 -1.69
N TRP A 17 -5.19 -3.86 -2.09
CA TRP A 17 -4.29 -2.93 -1.42
C TRP A 17 -4.79 -1.50 -1.55
N PRO A 18 -5.06 -0.78 -0.45
CA PRO A 18 -5.71 0.52 -0.50
C PRO A 18 -4.87 1.62 -1.17
N THR A 19 -3.54 1.50 -1.14
CA THR A 19 -2.62 2.48 -1.74
C THR A 19 -2.02 2.02 -3.07
N PHE A 20 -2.48 0.88 -3.58
CA PHE A 20 -2.06 0.33 -4.85
C PHE A 20 -3.28 0.14 -5.77
N PHE A 21 -3.13 0.35 -7.07
CA PHE A 21 -4.23 0.09 -7.99
C PHE A 21 -4.64 -1.39 -7.94
N LYS A 22 -5.94 -1.66 -7.95
CA LYS A 22 -6.47 -3.03 -7.89
C LYS A 22 -5.94 -3.86 -9.05
N SER A 23 -5.07 -4.81 -8.76
CA SER A 23 -4.45 -5.65 -9.79
C SER A 23 -4.02 -6.99 -9.23
N LYS A 24 -4.27 -8.04 -10.00
CA LYS A 24 -3.72 -9.38 -9.74
C LYS A 24 -2.31 -9.56 -10.32
N ALA A 25 -1.67 -8.46 -10.75
CA ALA A 25 -0.36 -8.49 -11.41
C ALA A 25 0.72 -9.15 -10.55
N PHE A 26 0.68 -8.94 -9.23
CA PHE A 26 1.65 -9.58 -8.32
C PHE A 26 1.49 -11.10 -8.34
N LEU A 27 0.29 -11.60 -8.12
CA LEU A 27 0.05 -13.05 -8.10
C LEU A 27 0.42 -13.69 -9.45
N SER A 28 0.00 -13.07 -10.55
CA SER A 28 0.27 -13.60 -11.89
C SER A 28 1.77 -13.57 -12.24
N SER A 29 2.48 -12.51 -11.90
CA SER A 29 3.93 -12.40 -12.15
C SER A 29 4.74 -13.37 -11.28
N ALA A 30 4.39 -13.48 -10.00
CA ALA A 30 5.03 -14.42 -9.08
C ALA A 30 4.79 -15.87 -9.50
N ALA A 31 3.54 -16.23 -9.84
CA ALA A 31 3.22 -17.56 -10.32
C ALA A 31 3.92 -17.91 -11.63
N ALA A 32 3.92 -17.00 -12.61
CA ALA A 32 4.60 -17.20 -13.88
C ALA A 32 6.12 -17.36 -13.70
N ALA A 33 6.73 -16.51 -12.87
CA ALA A 33 8.16 -16.62 -12.56
C ALA A 33 8.49 -17.96 -11.90
N PHE A 34 7.68 -18.40 -10.93
CA PHE A 34 7.85 -19.70 -10.28
C PHE A 34 7.76 -20.85 -11.27
N VAL A 35 6.69 -20.90 -12.09
CA VAL A 35 6.46 -21.99 -13.04
C VAL A 35 7.59 -22.10 -14.06
N ILE A 36 8.02 -20.98 -14.65
CA ILE A 36 9.09 -20.95 -15.65
C ILE A 36 10.41 -21.42 -15.03
N SER A 37 10.74 -20.92 -13.85
CA SER A 37 11.99 -21.28 -13.16
C SER A 37 11.98 -22.73 -12.65
N PHE A 38 10.86 -23.18 -12.10
CA PHE A 38 10.69 -24.55 -11.66
C PHE A 38 10.86 -25.52 -12.84
N TRP A 39 10.23 -25.24 -13.98
CA TRP A 39 10.35 -26.07 -15.17
C TRP A 39 11.79 -26.15 -15.70
N ARG A 40 12.53 -25.03 -15.65
CA ARG A 40 13.95 -25.00 -16.03
C ARG A 40 14.84 -25.75 -15.06
N LEU A 41 14.55 -25.68 -13.76
CA LEU A 41 15.38 -26.26 -12.71
C LEU A 41 15.01 -27.70 -12.34
N ARG A 42 13.88 -28.23 -12.83
CA ARG A 42 13.34 -29.54 -12.43
C ARG A 42 14.30 -30.72 -12.51
N LYS A 43 15.30 -30.63 -13.40
CA LYS A 43 16.33 -31.65 -13.56
C LYS A 43 17.58 -31.41 -12.71
N LYS A 44 17.63 -30.31 -11.95
CA LYS A 44 18.79 -29.93 -11.13
C LYS A 44 18.47 -30.10 -9.64
N LYS A 45 19.48 -30.52 -8.85
CA LYS A 45 19.35 -30.62 -7.39
C LYS A 45 18.97 -29.29 -6.74
N SER A 46 19.29 -28.16 -7.38
CA SER A 46 18.95 -26.79 -6.90
C SER A 46 17.45 -26.45 -6.92
N VAL A 47 16.59 -27.30 -7.48
CA VAL A 47 15.14 -27.04 -7.51
C VAL A 47 14.54 -26.94 -6.11
N ILE A 48 15.01 -27.73 -5.16
CA ILE A 48 14.52 -27.72 -3.77
C ILE A 48 14.90 -26.40 -3.12
N CYS A 49 16.17 -25.98 -3.20
CA CYS A 49 16.62 -24.69 -2.66
C CYS A 49 15.87 -23.51 -3.28
N PHE A 50 15.63 -23.57 -4.58
CA PHE A 50 14.82 -22.56 -5.27
C PHE A 50 13.39 -22.52 -4.74
N GLY A 51 12.74 -23.67 -4.59
CA GLY A 51 11.39 -23.76 -4.04
C GLY A 51 11.27 -23.17 -2.63
N ILE A 52 12.23 -23.49 -1.77
CA ILE A 52 12.30 -22.96 -0.40
C ILE A 52 12.51 -21.42 -0.43
N ALA A 53 13.48 -20.95 -1.20
CA ALA A 53 13.75 -19.51 -1.32
C ALA A 53 12.54 -18.74 -1.86
N TRP A 54 11.87 -19.29 -2.87
CA TRP A 54 10.67 -18.68 -3.43
C TRP A 54 9.50 -18.64 -2.44
N PHE A 55 9.32 -19.72 -1.68
CA PHE A 55 8.31 -19.78 -0.62
C PHE A 55 8.53 -18.68 0.43
N PHE A 56 9.75 -18.53 0.93
CA PHE A 56 10.07 -17.47 1.90
C PHE A 56 9.94 -16.07 1.28
N LEU A 57 10.31 -15.90 0.03
CA LEU A 57 10.13 -14.61 -0.66
C LEU A 57 8.65 -14.22 -0.74
N VAL A 58 7.78 -15.14 -1.16
CA VAL A 58 6.34 -14.90 -1.26
C VAL A 58 5.71 -14.74 0.12
N LEU A 59 6.21 -15.44 1.14
CA LEU A 59 5.72 -15.32 2.51
C LEU A 59 6.17 -14.01 3.20
N SER A 60 7.27 -13.41 2.75
CA SER A 60 7.90 -12.26 3.43
C SER A 60 6.96 -11.07 3.71
N PRO A 61 6.01 -10.69 2.83
CA PRO A 61 5.07 -9.61 3.14
C PRO A 61 4.07 -9.94 4.26
N ILE A 62 3.84 -11.23 4.52
CA ILE A 62 2.90 -11.71 5.54
C ILE A 62 3.64 -12.12 6.83
N LEU A 63 4.97 -12.18 6.80
CA LEU A 63 5.76 -12.68 7.91
C LEU A 63 5.54 -11.88 9.20
N THR A 64 5.45 -10.57 9.10
CA THR A 64 5.17 -9.70 10.25
C THR A 64 3.80 -9.98 10.86
N THR A 65 2.78 -10.22 10.03
CA THR A 65 1.42 -10.60 10.46
C THR A 65 1.41 -11.95 11.17
N LEU A 66 2.24 -12.90 10.69
CA LEU A 66 2.42 -14.18 11.35
C LEU A 66 3.04 -14.04 12.76
N LEU A 67 4.01 -13.13 12.90
CA LEU A 67 4.71 -12.91 14.17
C LEU A 67 3.86 -12.12 15.18
N THR A 68 3.11 -11.11 14.71
CA THR A 68 2.31 -10.22 15.58
C THR A 68 0.89 -10.72 15.81
N ALA A 69 0.44 -11.71 15.01
CA ALA A 69 -0.95 -12.20 14.97
C ALA A 69 -2.01 -11.13 14.62
N MET A 70 -1.60 -9.94 14.19
CA MET A 70 -2.46 -8.81 13.82
C MET A 70 -2.20 -8.38 12.38
N PRO A 71 -3.26 -7.93 11.64
CA PRO A 71 -3.05 -7.38 10.31
C PRO A 71 -2.18 -6.11 10.42
N GLN A 72 -1.15 -6.05 9.60
CA GLN A 72 -0.23 -4.93 9.64
C GLN A 72 -0.83 -3.70 8.98
N PRO A 73 -0.58 -2.49 9.51
CA PRO A 73 -0.96 -1.26 8.85
C PRO A 73 -0.24 -1.17 7.48
N VAL A 74 -0.95 -0.62 6.49
CA VAL A 74 -0.45 -0.54 5.11
C VAL A 74 0.92 0.14 5.02
N ARG A 75 1.14 1.16 5.83
CA ARG A 75 2.41 1.93 5.91
C ARG A 75 3.62 1.10 6.33
N SER A 76 3.42 0.02 7.09
CA SER A 76 4.53 -0.86 7.53
C SER A 76 4.84 -1.98 6.54
N GLN A 77 4.00 -2.18 5.54
CA GLN A 77 4.15 -3.28 4.57
C GLN A 77 4.93 -2.87 3.31
N PHE A 78 5.99 -2.09 3.47
CA PHE A 78 6.86 -1.66 2.34
C PHE A 78 7.62 -2.83 1.67
N THR A 79 7.67 -4.00 2.29
CA THR A 79 8.24 -5.22 1.70
C THR A 79 7.46 -5.70 0.48
N PHE A 80 6.14 -5.45 0.42
CA PHE A 80 5.32 -5.85 -0.72
C PHE A 80 5.77 -5.26 -2.07
N PRO A 81 5.94 -3.93 -2.22
CA PRO A 81 6.45 -3.36 -3.46
C PRO A 81 7.84 -3.89 -3.86
N ALA A 82 8.72 -4.14 -2.89
CA ALA A 82 10.05 -4.70 -3.16
C ALA A 82 9.95 -6.13 -3.70
N VAL A 83 9.15 -6.99 -3.07
CA VAL A 83 8.93 -8.37 -3.52
C VAL A 83 8.25 -8.41 -4.89
N PHE A 84 7.28 -7.52 -5.12
CA PHE A 84 6.62 -7.39 -6.42
C PHE A 84 7.60 -7.00 -7.54
N SER A 85 8.41 -5.97 -7.29
CA SER A 85 9.44 -5.52 -8.24
C SER A 85 10.45 -6.62 -8.53
N PHE A 86 10.89 -7.35 -7.50
CA PHE A 86 11.77 -8.49 -7.64
C PHE A 86 11.13 -9.59 -8.49
N ALA A 87 9.86 -9.96 -8.24
CA ALA A 87 9.17 -10.99 -8.99
C ALA A 87 9.04 -10.63 -10.47
N VAL A 88 8.73 -9.36 -10.79
CA VAL A 88 8.65 -8.88 -12.17
C VAL A 88 10.02 -8.87 -12.84
N PHE A 89 11.06 -8.38 -12.17
CA PHE A 89 12.42 -8.39 -12.68
C PHE A 89 12.94 -9.81 -12.92
N PHE A 90 12.67 -10.70 -11.97
CA PHE A 90 13.06 -12.09 -12.07
C PHE A 90 12.34 -12.78 -13.22
N LEU A 91 11.04 -12.57 -13.38
CA LEU A 91 10.27 -13.07 -14.52
C LEU A 91 10.85 -12.61 -15.86
N TYR A 92 11.18 -11.32 -15.97
CA TYR A 92 11.82 -10.76 -17.16
C TYR A 92 13.17 -11.45 -17.45
N SER A 93 14.00 -11.63 -16.42
CA SER A 93 15.30 -12.31 -16.53
C SER A 93 15.15 -13.77 -17.01
N GLU A 94 14.16 -14.50 -16.47
CA GLU A 94 13.86 -15.86 -16.85
C GLU A 94 13.37 -15.97 -18.30
N ILE A 95 12.43 -15.12 -18.70
CA ILE A 95 11.95 -15.05 -20.09
C ILE A 95 13.12 -14.75 -21.03
N ARG A 96 13.97 -13.78 -20.67
CA ARG A 96 15.14 -13.44 -21.47
C ARG A 96 16.10 -14.61 -21.64
N THR A 97 16.32 -15.38 -20.59
CA THR A 97 17.24 -16.54 -20.61
C THR A 97 16.65 -17.74 -21.36
N PHE A 98 15.32 -17.92 -21.25
CA PHE A 98 14.63 -19.07 -21.83
C PHE A 98 14.36 -18.91 -23.33
N CYS A 99 13.91 -17.72 -23.74
CA CYS A 99 13.47 -17.50 -25.13
C CYS A 99 14.61 -17.19 -26.11
N PHE A 100 15.83 -16.88 -25.62
CA PHE A 100 16.82 -16.29 -26.50
C PHE A 100 18.15 -17.06 -26.59
N LYS A 101 18.13 -18.16 -27.30
CA LYS A 101 19.30 -18.63 -28.03
C LYS A 101 19.58 -17.63 -29.17
N ASP A 102 20.85 -17.39 -29.44
CA ASP A 102 21.49 -16.31 -30.18
C ASP A 102 20.82 -15.75 -31.47
N ASN A 103 19.83 -16.39 -32.05
CA ASN A 103 19.27 -15.99 -33.36
C ASN A 103 18.07 -15.02 -33.27
N TRP A 104 17.62 -14.62 -32.10
CA TRP A 104 16.35 -13.89 -31.93
C TRP A 104 16.52 -12.46 -31.38
N LYS A 105 17.45 -11.70 -31.95
CA LYS A 105 17.71 -10.30 -31.51
C LYS A 105 16.46 -9.42 -31.57
N GLN A 106 15.60 -9.61 -32.56
CA GLN A 106 14.37 -8.83 -32.73
C GLN A 106 13.35 -9.12 -31.62
N VAL A 107 13.14 -10.39 -31.28
CA VAL A 107 12.21 -10.79 -30.21
C VAL A 107 12.69 -10.28 -28.84
N ARG A 108 14.02 -10.29 -28.60
CA ARG A 108 14.58 -9.70 -27.38
C ARG A 108 14.30 -8.20 -27.25
N ARG A 109 14.41 -7.46 -28.37
CA ARG A 109 14.07 -6.02 -28.39
C ARG A 109 12.57 -5.81 -28.15
N LEU A 110 11.72 -6.62 -28.80
CA LEU A 110 10.27 -6.55 -28.64
C LEU A 110 9.85 -6.86 -27.18
N THR A 111 10.40 -7.93 -26.57
CA THR A 111 10.11 -8.27 -25.17
C THR A 111 10.55 -7.13 -24.23
N GLY A 112 11.72 -6.53 -24.47
CA GLY A 112 12.17 -5.36 -23.70
C GLY A 112 11.23 -4.17 -23.83
N ALA A 113 10.77 -3.89 -25.06
CA ALA A 113 9.80 -2.82 -25.32
C ALA A 113 8.45 -3.09 -24.63
N VAL A 114 7.94 -4.31 -24.70
CA VAL A 114 6.70 -4.71 -24.01
C VAL A 114 6.81 -4.54 -22.50
N VAL A 115 7.91 -4.98 -21.88
CA VAL A 115 8.13 -4.82 -20.43
C VAL A 115 8.23 -3.34 -20.06
N LEU A 116 8.90 -2.53 -20.88
CA LEU A 116 8.98 -1.09 -20.67
C LEU A 116 7.58 -0.43 -20.73
N VAL A 117 6.78 -0.75 -21.74
CA VAL A 117 5.41 -0.22 -21.88
C VAL A 117 4.54 -0.65 -20.70
N LEU A 118 4.60 -1.91 -20.30
CA LEU A 118 3.87 -2.39 -19.10
C LEU A 118 4.33 -1.66 -17.84
N GLY A 119 5.63 -1.43 -17.66
CA GLY A 119 6.16 -0.65 -16.55
C GLY A 119 5.63 0.79 -16.53
N ILE A 120 5.58 1.46 -17.69
CA ILE A 120 5.01 2.80 -17.83
C ILE A 120 3.52 2.80 -17.48
N VAL A 121 2.74 1.84 -17.99
CA VAL A 121 1.29 1.74 -17.70
C VAL A 121 1.03 1.48 -16.21
N ILE A 122 1.81 0.61 -15.58
CA ILE A 122 1.71 0.33 -14.15
C ILE A 122 2.09 1.57 -13.34
N GLY A 123 3.20 2.23 -13.69
CA GLY A 123 3.64 3.46 -13.03
C GLY A 123 2.61 4.58 -13.16
N TRP A 124 2.02 4.75 -14.34
CA TRP A 124 0.95 5.72 -14.56
C TRP A 124 -0.27 5.45 -13.68
N LYS A 125 -0.78 4.21 -13.67
CA LYS A 125 -1.92 3.84 -12.82
C LYS A 125 -1.63 4.05 -11.34
N GLN A 126 -0.43 3.71 -10.90
CA GLN A 126 -0.01 3.94 -9.52
C GLN A 126 0.08 5.42 -9.20
N SER A 127 0.61 6.24 -10.10
CA SER A 127 0.70 7.70 -9.95
C SER A 127 -0.68 8.33 -9.80
N VAL A 128 -1.66 7.89 -10.60
CA VAL A 128 -3.05 8.35 -10.48
C VAL A 128 -3.63 8.00 -9.10
N THR A 129 -3.41 6.77 -8.63
CA THR A 129 -3.90 6.36 -7.30
C THR A 129 -3.25 7.18 -6.18
N VAL A 130 -1.96 7.45 -6.28
CA VAL A 130 -1.23 8.31 -5.30
C VAL A 130 -1.75 9.74 -5.38
N GLY A 131 -1.98 10.28 -6.59
CA GLY A 131 -2.58 11.61 -6.77
C GLY A 131 -3.94 11.73 -6.08
N GLN A 132 -4.82 10.75 -6.28
CA GLN A 132 -6.13 10.71 -5.61
C GLN A 132 -6.02 10.63 -4.08
N LEU A 133 -5.05 9.89 -3.55
CA LEU A 133 -4.79 9.85 -2.10
C LEU A 133 -4.37 11.21 -1.56
N TRP A 134 -3.47 11.91 -2.27
CA TRP A 134 -3.01 13.23 -1.86
C TRP A 134 -4.10 14.29 -1.95
N GLU A 135 -4.90 14.27 -3.00
CA GLU A 135 -6.07 15.16 -3.15
C GLU A 135 -7.05 14.96 -2.00
N THR A 136 -7.36 13.70 -1.69
CA THR A 136 -8.21 13.37 -0.54
C THR A 136 -7.65 13.89 0.77
N ALA A 137 -6.36 13.68 1.02
CA ALA A 137 -5.70 14.14 2.23
C ALA A 137 -5.72 15.66 2.32
N HIS A 138 -5.55 16.37 1.21
CA HIS A 138 -5.60 17.83 1.14
C HIS A 138 -6.99 18.35 1.47
N GLU A 139 -8.04 17.82 0.85
CA GLU A 139 -9.43 18.23 1.13
C GLU A 139 -9.83 17.97 2.58
N VAL A 140 -9.49 16.80 3.12
CA VAL A 140 -9.73 16.48 4.53
C VAL A 140 -8.99 17.45 5.45
N SER A 141 -7.73 17.77 5.16
CA SER A 141 -6.94 18.74 5.94
C SER A 141 -7.54 20.14 5.93
N LEU A 142 -8.07 20.60 4.79
CA LEU A 142 -8.77 21.88 4.70
C LEU A 142 -10.05 21.89 5.56
N GLY A 143 -10.82 20.80 5.49
CA GLY A 143 -12.01 20.62 6.33
C GLY A 143 -11.70 20.61 7.83
N ASP A 144 -10.62 19.95 8.21
CA ASP A 144 -10.17 19.87 9.60
C ASP A 144 -9.67 21.22 10.12
N ARG A 145 -8.94 21.99 9.29
CA ARG A 145 -8.53 23.36 9.65
C ARG A 145 -9.73 24.28 9.85
N ALA A 146 -10.72 24.21 8.96
CA ALA A 146 -11.93 25.00 9.10
C ALA A 146 -12.73 24.62 10.35
N LEU A 147 -12.74 23.34 10.72
CA LEU A 147 -13.38 22.87 11.95
C LEU A 147 -12.60 23.33 13.19
N ALA A 148 -11.28 23.20 13.18
CA ALA A 148 -10.42 23.67 14.27
C ALA A 148 -10.62 25.18 14.53
N GLN A 149 -10.67 25.98 13.46
CA GLN A 149 -10.94 27.41 13.57
C GLN A 149 -12.31 27.69 14.22
N ARG A 150 -13.36 26.98 13.78
CA ARG A 150 -14.70 27.15 14.39
C ARG A 150 -14.73 26.76 15.87
N ILE A 151 -13.99 25.72 16.25
CA ILE A 151 -13.88 25.30 17.65
C ILE A 151 -13.15 26.37 18.43
N TYR A 152 -12.03 26.87 17.92
CA TYR A 152 -11.27 27.95 18.54
C TYR A 152 -12.13 29.20 18.74
N ASP A 153 -12.83 29.68 17.71
CA ASP A 153 -13.71 30.85 17.76
C ASP A 153 -14.81 30.68 18.83
N ARG A 154 -15.39 29.47 18.93
CA ARG A 154 -16.40 29.18 19.96
C ARG A 154 -15.81 29.17 21.38
N ILE A 155 -14.61 28.69 21.56
CA ILE A 155 -13.91 28.73 22.85
C ILE A 155 -13.63 30.18 23.22
N CYS A 156 -13.13 31.01 22.29
CA CYS A 156 -12.86 32.42 22.53
C CYS A 156 -14.12 33.20 22.88
N ILE A 157 -15.27 32.88 22.29
CA ILE A 157 -16.55 33.51 22.60
C ILE A 157 -17.08 33.08 23.98
N ALA A 158 -16.85 31.81 24.36
CA ALA A 158 -17.35 31.23 25.61
C ALA A 158 -16.46 31.54 26.83
N ALA A 159 -15.16 31.65 26.59
CA ALA A 159 -14.17 32.02 27.60
C ALA A 159 -13.90 33.51 27.53
N ASP A 160 -13.99 34.18 28.70
CA ASP A 160 -13.56 35.59 28.79
C ASP A 160 -12.07 35.65 28.42
N MET A 161 -11.70 36.46 27.41
CA MET A 161 -10.36 36.48 26.82
C MET A 161 -9.24 36.74 27.85
N GLU A 162 -9.55 37.36 28.98
CA GLU A 162 -8.59 37.61 30.07
C GLU A 162 -8.22 36.37 30.88
N HIS A 163 -9.00 35.27 30.81
CA HIS A 163 -8.82 34.07 31.63
C HIS A 163 -8.66 32.78 30.78
N MET A 164 -8.20 32.92 29.57
CA MET A 164 -8.12 31.80 28.62
C MET A 164 -7.13 30.69 29.06
N GLU A 165 -6.12 31.07 29.84
CA GLU A 165 -5.11 30.12 30.37
C GLU A 165 -5.66 29.16 31.42
N ASP A 166 -6.75 29.53 32.09
CA ASP A 166 -7.38 28.73 33.13
C ASP A 166 -8.56 27.87 32.62
N CYS A 167 -8.92 28.01 31.34
CA CYS A 167 -10.02 27.26 30.76
C CYS A 167 -9.67 25.78 30.48
N ARG A 168 -10.42 24.85 31.07
CA ARG A 168 -10.37 23.44 30.75
C ARG A 168 -11.37 23.13 29.65
N VAL A 169 -10.85 22.67 28.48
CA VAL A 169 -11.68 22.28 27.35
C VAL A 169 -11.74 20.77 27.28
N VAL A 170 -12.96 20.22 27.26
CA VAL A 170 -13.18 18.77 27.07
C VAL A 170 -13.80 18.54 25.71
N PHE A 171 -13.15 17.75 24.89
CA PHE A 171 -13.67 17.33 23.60
C PHE A 171 -14.41 16.00 23.75
N VAL A 172 -15.68 15.98 23.33
CA VAL A 172 -16.53 14.79 23.39
C VAL A 172 -17.02 14.45 21.99
N GLY A 173 -16.75 13.22 21.57
CA GLY A 173 -17.19 12.70 20.29
C GLY A 173 -16.08 12.61 19.24
N SER A 174 -16.44 12.07 18.10
CA SER A 174 -15.58 11.98 16.91
C SER A 174 -16.35 12.42 15.66
N ARG A 175 -15.66 13.03 14.72
CA ARG A 175 -16.25 13.44 13.45
C ARG A 175 -15.55 12.75 12.29
N ALA A 176 -16.28 11.91 11.56
CA ALA A 176 -15.80 11.40 10.29
C ALA A 176 -15.80 12.53 9.24
N ALA A 177 -14.72 12.63 8.47
CA ALA A 177 -14.68 13.57 7.34
C ALA A 177 -15.75 13.20 6.31
N GLU A 178 -16.52 14.18 5.87
CA GLU A 178 -17.39 14.05 4.72
C GLU A 178 -16.51 14.06 3.46
N VAL A 179 -16.36 12.90 2.84
CA VAL A 179 -15.51 12.73 1.68
C VAL A 179 -16.36 12.29 0.49
N PRO A 180 -16.14 12.83 -0.71
CA PRO A 180 -16.87 12.42 -1.91
C PRO A 180 -16.82 10.91 -2.14
N LYS A 181 -17.86 10.33 -2.77
CA LYS A 181 -18.05 8.87 -2.91
C LYS A 181 -16.94 8.14 -3.68
N ASN A 182 -16.11 8.84 -4.44
CA ASN A 182 -15.07 8.25 -5.31
C ASN A 182 -13.65 8.43 -4.76
N VAL A 183 -13.50 8.53 -3.46
CA VAL A 183 -12.25 8.86 -2.83
C VAL A 183 -11.47 7.59 -2.46
N VAL A 184 -10.20 7.58 -2.80
CA VAL A 184 -9.25 6.54 -2.35
C VAL A 184 -8.73 6.94 -0.98
N ARG A 185 -8.93 6.08 0.02
CA ARG A 185 -8.39 6.26 1.37
C ARG A 185 -7.26 5.27 1.60
N GLY A 186 -6.19 5.76 2.23
CA GLY A 186 -5.11 4.94 2.74
C GLY A 186 -5.40 4.42 4.13
N ASP A 187 -4.36 4.04 4.84
CA ASP A 187 -4.44 3.58 6.23
C ASP A 187 -4.57 4.76 7.22
N VAL A 188 -3.88 5.86 6.92
CA VAL A 188 -3.90 7.12 7.69
C VAL A 188 -4.30 8.28 6.80
N ILE A 189 -3.86 8.27 5.54
CA ILE A 189 -4.12 9.30 4.54
C ILE A 189 -5.61 9.29 4.16
N GLY A 190 -6.25 10.44 4.21
CA GLY A 190 -7.66 10.61 3.85
C GLY A 190 -8.63 10.39 5.02
N TYR A 191 -8.12 10.33 6.24
CA TYR A 191 -8.93 10.37 7.46
C TYR A 191 -8.82 11.72 8.14
N SER A 192 -9.95 12.18 8.71
CA SER A 192 -9.97 13.40 9.52
C SER A 192 -9.19 13.19 10.81
N PHE A 193 -8.49 14.22 11.21
CA PHE A 193 -7.84 14.30 12.49
C PHE A 193 -8.82 14.11 13.67
N PHE A 194 -10.04 14.64 13.54
CA PHE A 194 -11.11 14.53 14.52
C PHE A 194 -11.86 13.18 14.48
N GLN A 195 -11.50 12.29 13.57
CA GLN A 195 -12.11 10.96 13.48
C GLN A 195 -11.50 9.98 14.49
N TRP A 196 -10.26 10.22 14.90
CA TRP A 196 -9.61 9.49 15.97
C TRP A 196 -10.14 9.97 17.30
N ASP A 197 -10.22 9.08 18.29
CA ASP A 197 -10.69 9.42 19.62
C ASP A 197 -10.07 10.74 20.09
N ALA A 198 -10.92 11.70 20.45
CA ALA A 198 -10.50 13.04 20.86
C ALA A 198 -9.59 13.04 22.10
N SER A 199 -9.51 11.90 22.82
CA SER A 199 -8.59 11.65 23.91
C SER A 199 -7.17 11.26 23.46
N SER A 200 -6.94 11.03 22.15
CA SER A 200 -5.61 10.66 21.70
C SER A 200 -4.63 11.82 21.83
N PRO A 201 -3.38 11.58 22.32
CA PRO A 201 -2.38 12.66 22.46
C PRO A 201 -2.10 13.41 21.16
N SER A 202 -2.32 12.78 20.01
CA SER A 202 -2.18 13.41 18.70
C SER A 202 -3.27 14.43 18.38
N ALA A 203 -4.45 14.35 19.01
CA ALA A 203 -5.52 15.33 18.86
C ALA A 203 -5.32 16.58 19.72
N LEU A 204 -4.53 16.46 20.78
CA LEU A 204 -4.30 17.55 21.73
C LEU A 204 -3.10 18.44 21.36
N ASN A 205 -2.26 18.03 20.42
CA ASN A 205 -1.03 18.72 20.02
C ASN A 205 -1.16 19.50 18.69
N TYR A 206 -2.37 19.75 18.21
CA TYR A 206 -2.65 20.54 17.03
C TYR A 206 -3.20 21.89 17.44
#